data_b7bf1c0a939222032d3a759d64f62382
#
_entry.id   b7bf1c0a939222032d3a759d64f62382
#
_cell.length_a   1.000
_cell.length_b   1.000
_cell.length_c   1.000
_cell.angle_alpha   90.00
_cell.angle_beta   90.00
_cell.angle_gamma   90.00
#
_symmetry.space_group_name_H-M   'P 1'
#
loop_
_entity.id
_entity.type
_entity.pdbx_description
1 polymer ?
#
loop_
_entity_poly.entity_id
_entity_poly.type
_entity_poly.pdbx_seq_one_letter_code
_entity_poly.pdbx_strand_id
1 'polypeptide(L)'
;METLRYGFVGGGFVTAFHLRALCQVRGIEVAGFVSKDPVDHLIRFATENRLGQPRAFQSVREMMPEVDVVAVFAPNFVRMEIVEEIVDGLKGGTPLKGLIAEKPLARNMAEGRKMIELVGATGVPTAYFENQIHMKAVMGSKAQLEPVMQTMGPPVLVRSGEEHAGPHSGWFWDPTRQGGGVMSDMGCHCLAVGWFALTPPGKPPAFLQPQSVMADLSLLKWGQPRWRKELLNRYGVDYSETPAEDFATGMVTYRNPETGALVKAQFTVSWMYDKQGLRLSLDGIGPGYAFEMNSLRSPLEVFIGDVAAASLADTEMALEKQQASRGLLTVQPNEADLYGYTDENVEAAAAFRQGRSALLDWNYGLEIVRLNAAAYLSAERGAVVDLTDQATLDELEKYVPLIQQGRGAEVLAVPEG
;
A
#
# COMPACT_ATOMS: atom_id res chain seq x y z
N MET A 1 8.93 -1.00 29.18
CA MET A 1 8.49 -1.49 27.85
C MET A 1 9.73 -2.03 27.17
N GLU A 2 9.66 -3.24 26.63
CA GLU A 2 10.76 -3.82 25.88
C GLU A 2 11.02 -3.06 24.60
N THR A 3 12.30 -2.73 24.32
CA THR A 3 12.70 -2.08 23.06
C THR A 3 12.87 -3.11 21.98
N LEU A 4 12.27 -2.90 20.80
CA LEU A 4 12.44 -3.73 19.61
C LEU A 4 13.46 -3.07 18.67
N ARG A 5 14.45 -3.84 18.25
CA ARG A 5 15.47 -3.41 17.28
C ARG A 5 14.97 -3.71 15.88
N TYR A 6 14.78 -2.68 15.07
CA TYR A 6 14.28 -2.78 13.70
C TYR A 6 15.42 -2.74 12.70
N GLY A 7 15.39 -3.67 11.73
CA GLY A 7 16.22 -3.67 10.54
C GLY A 7 15.39 -3.49 9.29
N PHE A 8 15.78 -2.58 8.41
CA PHE A 8 15.06 -2.26 7.19
C PHE A 8 15.74 -2.85 5.96
N VAL A 9 14.97 -3.49 5.10
CA VAL A 9 15.41 -3.97 3.78
C VAL A 9 14.76 -3.11 2.71
N GLY A 10 15.56 -2.24 2.11
CA GLY A 10 15.12 -1.15 1.22
C GLY A 10 15.47 0.22 1.80
N GLY A 11 16.10 1.09 1.00
CA GLY A 11 16.56 2.42 1.39
C GLY A 11 15.81 3.56 0.69
N GLY A 12 14.62 3.29 0.13
CA GLY A 12 13.85 4.23 -0.65
C GLY A 12 12.98 5.19 0.17
N PHE A 13 12.12 5.91 -0.54
CA PHE A 13 11.20 6.91 0.01
C PHE A 13 10.36 6.37 1.18
N VAL A 14 9.76 5.19 1.04
CA VAL A 14 8.89 4.64 2.08
C VAL A 14 9.64 4.37 3.39
N THR A 15 10.89 3.93 3.32
CA THR A 15 11.74 3.74 4.51
C THR A 15 11.99 5.06 5.21
N ALA A 16 12.29 6.14 4.46
CA ALA A 16 12.45 7.47 5.03
C ALA A 16 11.16 7.98 5.69
N PHE A 17 10.00 7.65 5.11
CA PHE A 17 8.70 8.02 5.66
C PHE A 17 8.41 7.29 6.99
N HIS A 18 8.69 5.99 7.05
CA HIS A 18 8.58 5.22 8.29
C HIS A 18 9.55 5.71 9.38
N LEU A 19 10.77 6.10 9.05
CA LEU A 19 11.67 6.68 10.04
C LEU A 19 11.10 7.96 10.69
N ARG A 20 10.41 8.80 9.92
CA ARG A 20 9.70 9.96 10.46
C ARG A 20 8.55 9.55 11.39
N ALA A 21 7.78 8.52 11.01
CA ALA A 21 6.74 7.96 11.88
C ALA A 21 7.32 7.43 13.19
N LEU A 22 8.45 6.71 13.12
CA LEU A 22 9.12 6.12 14.28
C LEU A 22 9.59 7.15 15.31
N CYS A 23 9.80 8.41 14.94
CA CYS A 23 10.08 9.50 15.90
C CYS A 23 8.96 9.67 16.95
N GLN A 24 7.77 9.18 16.68
CA GLN A 24 6.59 9.24 17.57
C GLN A 24 6.25 7.89 18.20
N VAL A 25 6.97 6.82 17.86
CA VAL A 25 6.72 5.46 18.35
C VAL A 25 7.68 5.11 19.48
N ARG A 26 7.13 4.70 20.62
CA ARG A 26 7.96 4.37 21.80
C ARG A 26 8.48 2.94 21.76
N GLY A 27 9.70 2.74 22.24
CA GLY A 27 10.29 1.41 22.44
C GLY A 27 10.66 0.74 21.12
N ILE A 28 11.02 1.51 20.12
CA ILE A 28 11.65 1.04 18.87
C ILE A 28 13.02 1.68 18.76
N GLU A 29 13.99 0.92 18.32
CA GLU A 29 15.34 1.35 17.97
C GLU A 29 15.67 0.84 16.56
N VAL A 30 16.20 1.72 15.72
CA VAL A 30 16.67 1.36 14.38
C VAL A 30 18.10 0.84 14.49
N ALA A 31 18.31 -0.42 14.15
CA ALA A 31 19.62 -1.06 14.22
C ALA A 31 20.36 -1.06 12.87
N GLY A 32 19.65 -1.05 11.75
CA GLY A 32 20.34 -1.00 10.48
C GLY A 32 19.50 -1.12 9.23
N PHE A 33 20.23 -1.08 8.10
CA PHE A 33 19.66 -1.08 6.76
C PHE A 33 20.42 -2.05 5.85
N VAL A 34 19.66 -2.74 4.99
CA VAL A 34 20.15 -3.46 3.82
C VAL A 34 19.55 -2.81 2.58
N SER A 35 20.38 -2.27 1.69
CA SER A 35 19.91 -1.60 0.47
C SER A 35 20.97 -1.65 -0.63
N LYS A 36 20.53 -1.67 -1.89
CA LYS A 36 21.42 -1.48 -3.06
C LYS A 36 21.82 -0.01 -3.22
N ASP A 37 20.97 0.91 -2.79
CA ASP A 37 21.22 2.34 -2.84
C ASP A 37 21.88 2.83 -1.55
N PRO A 38 22.64 3.95 -1.56
CA PRO A 38 23.25 4.53 -0.37
C PRO A 38 22.21 4.90 0.70
N VAL A 39 22.49 4.54 1.95
CA VAL A 39 21.59 4.78 3.10
C VAL A 39 22.13 5.77 4.12
N ASP A 40 23.22 6.49 3.82
CA ASP A 40 23.85 7.44 4.74
C ASP A 40 22.90 8.51 5.25
N HIS A 41 21.97 8.97 4.39
CA HIS A 41 20.94 9.93 4.76
C HIS A 41 19.94 9.36 5.79
N LEU A 42 19.59 8.09 5.69
CA LEU A 42 18.71 7.39 6.64
C LEU A 42 19.41 7.14 7.98
N ILE A 43 20.69 6.73 7.94
CA ILE A 43 21.53 6.55 9.12
C ILE A 43 21.66 7.87 9.87
N ARG A 44 21.97 8.95 9.16
CA ARG A 44 22.06 10.30 9.74
C ARG A 44 20.75 10.72 10.38
N PHE A 45 19.63 10.59 9.63
CA PHE A 45 18.30 10.94 10.13
C PHE A 45 17.97 10.17 11.42
N ALA A 46 18.16 8.85 11.44
CA ALA A 46 17.85 8.02 12.60
C ALA A 46 18.73 8.41 13.82
N THR A 47 20.02 8.68 13.61
CA THR A 47 20.94 9.09 14.67
C THR A 47 20.58 10.47 15.25
N GLU A 48 20.34 11.46 14.39
CA GLU A 48 19.98 12.82 14.80
C GLU A 48 18.64 12.88 15.54
N ASN A 49 17.69 12.00 15.18
CA ASN A 49 16.37 11.91 15.83
C ASN A 49 16.32 10.87 16.97
N ARG A 50 17.47 10.35 17.41
CA ARG A 50 17.60 9.43 18.56
C ARG A 50 16.80 8.14 18.39
N LEU A 51 16.67 7.66 17.16
CA LEU A 51 16.04 6.37 16.86
C LEU A 51 17.01 5.18 17.01
N GLY A 52 18.28 5.41 17.37
CA GLY A 52 19.32 4.42 17.53
C GLY A 52 20.65 4.86 16.90
N GLN A 53 21.56 3.88 16.75
CA GLN A 53 22.86 4.04 16.07
C GLN A 53 22.93 3.02 14.92
N PRO A 54 22.11 3.16 13.87
CA PRO A 54 22.05 2.16 12.81
C PRO A 54 23.31 2.16 11.94
N ARG A 55 23.55 1.01 11.30
CA ARG A 55 24.58 0.84 10.28
C ARG A 55 24.05 0.22 9.01
N ALA A 56 24.77 0.36 7.92
CA ALA A 56 24.51 -0.42 6.70
C ALA A 56 25.05 -1.85 6.86
N PHE A 57 24.29 -2.83 6.37
CA PHE A 57 24.68 -4.24 6.29
C PHE A 57 24.74 -4.68 4.83
N GLN A 58 25.60 -5.67 4.54
CA GLN A 58 25.78 -6.17 3.17
C GLN A 58 24.65 -7.12 2.73
N SER A 59 23.99 -7.79 3.69
CA SER A 59 22.92 -8.74 3.44
C SER A 59 21.93 -8.79 4.60
N VAL A 60 20.76 -9.35 4.34
CA VAL A 60 19.74 -9.61 5.37
C VAL A 60 20.27 -10.60 6.40
N ARG A 61 20.99 -11.63 5.95
CA ARG A 61 21.62 -12.63 6.82
C ARG A 61 22.60 -11.99 7.82
N GLU A 62 23.38 -11.01 7.40
CA GLU A 62 24.29 -10.28 8.28
C GLU A 62 23.53 -9.42 9.30
N MET A 63 22.41 -8.83 8.90
CA MET A 63 21.61 -7.96 9.74
C MET A 63 20.77 -8.72 10.79
N MET A 64 20.23 -9.88 10.45
CA MET A 64 19.25 -10.60 11.28
C MET A 64 19.69 -10.84 12.73
N PRO A 65 20.95 -11.21 13.06
CA PRO A 65 21.38 -11.38 14.46
C PRO A 65 21.34 -10.10 15.30
N GLU A 66 21.32 -8.93 14.67
CA GLU A 66 21.38 -7.63 15.32
C GLU A 66 19.98 -7.02 15.56
N VAL A 67 18.91 -7.65 15.07
CA VAL A 67 17.57 -7.10 15.05
C VAL A 67 16.53 -8.04 15.67
N ASP A 68 15.45 -7.49 16.16
CA ASP A 68 14.27 -8.23 16.63
C ASP A 68 13.17 -8.31 15.55
N VAL A 69 13.13 -7.30 14.66
CA VAL A 69 12.13 -7.16 13.60
C VAL A 69 12.83 -6.82 12.30
N VAL A 70 12.45 -7.50 11.22
CA VAL A 70 12.85 -7.14 9.86
C VAL A 70 11.66 -6.52 9.13
N ALA A 71 11.86 -5.32 8.56
CA ALA A 71 10.88 -4.61 7.75
C ALA A 71 11.31 -4.64 6.27
N VAL A 72 10.53 -5.34 5.43
CA VAL A 72 10.80 -5.50 3.99
C VAL A 72 10.07 -4.41 3.21
N PHE A 73 10.82 -3.35 2.89
CA PHE A 73 10.36 -2.16 2.16
C PHE A 73 11.01 -2.03 0.78
N ALA A 74 11.62 -3.12 0.33
CA ALA A 74 12.18 -3.22 -1.00
C ALA A 74 11.08 -3.31 -2.08
N PRO A 75 11.40 -2.93 -3.34
CA PRO A 75 10.47 -3.04 -4.45
C PRO A 75 9.85 -4.43 -4.62
N ASN A 76 8.63 -4.49 -5.17
CA ASN A 76 7.83 -5.71 -5.26
C ASN A 76 8.56 -6.89 -5.93
N PHE A 77 9.29 -6.62 -7.01
CA PHE A 77 9.94 -7.64 -7.84
C PHE A 77 11.14 -8.36 -7.20
N VAL A 78 11.71 -7.79 -6.11
CA VAL A 78 12.82 -8.43 -5.37
C VAL A 78 12.38 -9.01 -4.01
N ARG A 79 11.14 -8.83 -3.65
CA ARG A 79 10.64 -9.15 -2.30
C ARG A 79 10.68 -10.64 -2.00
N MET A 80 10.40 -11.49 -3.00
CA MET A 80 10.44 -12.94 -2.83
C MET A 80 11.84 -13.43 -2.45
N GLU A 81 12.89 -12.99 -3.14
CA GLU A 81 14.28 -13.35 -2.83
C GLU A 81 14.68 -12.93 -1.41
N ILE A 82 14.25 -11.75 -0.98
CA ILE A 82 14.49 -11.24 0.38
C ILE A 82 13.79 -12.12 1.42
N VAL A 83 12.55 -12.52 1.17
CA VAL A 83 11.79 -13.40 2.08
C VAL A 83 12.44 -14.78 2.18
N GLU A 84 12.91 -15.34 1.08
CA GLU A 84 13.67 -16.61 1.07
C GLU A 84 14.94 -16.51 1.94
N GLU A 85 15.70 -15.42 1.82
CA GLU A 85 16.90 -15.18 2.65
C GLU A 85 16.56 -15.07 4.16
N ILE A 86 15.46 -14.37 4.51
CA ILE A 86 14.98 -14.26 5.89
C ILE A 86 14.58 -15.64 6.43
N VAL A 87 13.83 -16.40 5.65
CA VAL A 87 13.37 -17.75 6.06
C VAL A 87 14.56 -18.69 6.26
N ASP A 88 15.57 -18.62 5.42
CA ASP A 88 16.82 -19.39 5.61
C ASP A 88 17.55 -19.01 6.90
N GLY A 89 17.58 -17.72 7.25
CA GLY A 89 18.12 -17.24 8.51
C GLY A 89 17.34 -17.76 9.72
N LEU A 90 15.99 -17.72 9.66
CA LEU A 90 15.12 -18.26 10.71
C LEU A 90 15.31 -19.77 10.90
N LYS A 91 15.37 -20.53 9.81
CA LYS A 91 15.67 -21.99 9.84
C LYS A 91 17.08 -22.27 10.37
N GLY A 92 18.01 -21.35 10.14
CA GLY A 92 19.38 -21.39 10.69
C GLY A 92 19.47 -21.07 12.18
N GLY A 93 18.35 -20.76 12.84
CA GLY A 93 18.28 -20.53 14.30
C GLY A 93 18.43 -19.07 14.71
N THR A 94 18.38 -18.11 13.80
CA THR A 94 18.34 -16.67 14.13
C THR A 94 16.89 -16.23 14.37
N PRO A 95 16.45 -16.01 15.63
CA PRO A 95 15.06 -15.71 15.90
C PRO A 95 14.71 -14.26 15.54
N LEU A 96 13.47 -14.04 15.09
CA LEU A 96 12.85 -12.73 14.98
C LEU A 96 11.55 -12.69 15.79
N LYS A 97 11.22 -11.53 16.34
CA LYS A 97 9.94 -11.26 17.01
C LYS A 97 8.85 -10.82 16.04
N GLY A 98 9.22 -10.35 14.85
CA GLY A 98 8.28 -9.94 13.83
C GLY A 98 8.90 -9.74 12.45
N LEU A 99 8.06 -9.89 11.44
CA LEU A 99 8.38 -9.67 10.04
C LEU A 99 7.32 -8.75 9.42
N ILE A 100 7.75 -7.62 8.91
CA ILE A 100 6.90 -6.61 8.28
C ILE A 100 7.10 -6.65 6.77
N ALA A 101 6.01 -6.56 6.01
CA ALA A 101 6.06 -6.30 4.57
C ALA A 101 5.16 -5.12 4.21
N GLU A 102 5.70 -4.21 3.39
CA GLU A 102 4.95 -3.12 2.78
C GLU A 102 3.98 -3.63 1.71
N LYS A 103 2.95 -2.84 1.45
CA LYS A 103 1.97 -3.09 0.39
C LYS A 103 2.59 -2.91 -1.02
N PRO A 104 2.01 -3.53 -2.04
CA PRO A 104 1.21 -4.75 -1.95
C PRO A 104 2.06 -5.92 -1.43
N LEU A 105 1.48 -6.90 -0.79
CA LEU A 105 2.26 -8.03 -0.23
C LEU A 105 3.09 -8.74 -1.31
N ALA A 106 2.49 -8.95 -2.48
CA ALA A 106 3.11 -9.60 -3.64
C ALA A 106 2.48 -9.05 -4.94
N ARG A 107 3.11 -9.32 -6.09
CA ARG A 107 2.62 -8.88 -7.41
C ARG A 107 1.46 -9.73 -7.95
N ASN A 108 1.36 -10.99 -7.49
CA ASN A 108 0.32 -11.94 -7.88
C ASN A 108 0.12 -13.00 -6.80
N MET A 109 -0.91 -13.85 -6.96
CA MET A 109 -1.28 -14.87 -5.98
C MET A 109 -0.19 -15.92 -5.77
N ALA A 110 0.47 -16.38 -6.82
CA ALA A 110 1.50 -17.41 -6.71
C ALA A 110 2.69 -16.97 -5.84
N GLU A 111 3.17 -15.73 -6.03
CA GLU A 111 4.20 -15.12 -5.19
C GLU A 111 3.72 -14.98 -3.73
N GLY A 112 2.53 -14.40 -3.53
CA GLY A 112 1.98 -14.19 -2.19
C GLY A 112 1.76 -15.52 -1.45
N ARG A 113 1.22 -16.52 -2.10
CA ARG A 113 1.03 -17.86 -1.54
C ARG A 113 2.35 -18.48 -1.09
N LYS A 114 3.36 -18.43 -1.96
CA LYS A 114 4.69 -18.95 -1.63
C LYS A 114 5.33 -18.22 -0.44
N MET A 115 5.18 -16.89 -0.37
CA MET A 115 5.66 -16.11 0.80
C MET A 115 4.97 -16.57 2.09
N ILE A 116 3.65 -16.72 2.07
CA ILE A 116 2.87 -17.20 3.23
C ILE A 116 3.31 -18.59 3.67
N GLU A 117 3.48 -19.53 2.74
CA GLU A 117 3.92 -20.91 3.04
C GLU A 117 5.31 -20.92 3.68
N LEU A 118 6.27 -20.19 3.11
CA LEU A 118 7.64 -20.14 3.60
C LEU A 118 7.71 -19.54 5.01
N VAL A 119 7.04 -18.40 5.22
CA VAL A 119 7.05 -17.69 6.50
C VAL A 119 6.22 -18.42 7.55
N GLY A 120 5.03 -18.93 7.16
CA GLY A 120 4.16 -19.69 8.05
C GLY A 120 4.86 -20.93 8.67
N ALA A 121 5.73 -21.59 7.91
CA ALA A 121 6.52 -22.72 8.40
C ALA A 121 7.53 -22.35 9.50
N THR A 122 7.84 -21.06 9.69
CA THR A 122 8.78 -20.59 10.72
C THR A 122 8.09 -20.16 12.01
N GLY A 123 6.79 -19.90 11.97
CA GLY A 123 6.00 -19.39 13.10
C GLY A 123 6.30 -17.94 13.51
N VAL A 124 7.08 -17.19 12.73
CA VAL A 124 7.35 -15.78 13.02
C VAL A 124 6.08 -14.93 12.86
N PRO A 125 5.75 -14.06 13.83
CA PRO A 125 4.65 -13.11 13.70
C PRO A 125 4.83 -12.17 12.52
N THR A 126 3.75 -11.82 11.81
CA THR A 126 3.79 -10.97 10.63
C THR A 126 2.95 -9.72 10.76
N ALA A 127 3.34 -8.66 10.05
CA ALA A 127 2.53 -7.46 9.81
C ALA A 127 2.57 -7.12 8.32
N TYR A 128 1.39 -6.93 7.75
CA TYR A 128 1.18 -6.34 6.43
C TYR A 128 0.90 -4.86 6.61
N PHE A 129 1.80 -4.01 6.13
CA PHE A 129 1.66 -2.59 6.29
C PHE A 129 0.72 -2.01 5.23
N GLU A 130 -0.43 -1.58 5.72
CA GLU A 130 -1.48 -0.88 5.00
C GLU A 130 -1.85 0.36 5.81
N ASN A 131 -1.02 1.37 5.68
CA ASN A 131 -1.07 2.60 6.48
C ASN A 131 -2.43 3.29 6.45
N GLN A 132 -3.18 3.23 5.34
CA GLN A 132 -4.44 3.95 5.21
C GLN A 132 -5.55 3.43 6.14
N ILE A 133 -5.53 2.14 6.52
CA ILE A 133 -6.43 1.62 7.56
C ILE A 133 -6.12 2.29 8.90
N HIS A 134 -4.85 2.54 9.20
CA HIS A 134 -4.39 3.15 10.43
C HIS A 134 -4.49 4.69 10.46
N MET A 135 -4.95 5.33 9.37
CA MET A 135 -5.23 6.77 9.40
C MET A 135 -6.18 7.12 10.53
N LYS A 136 -5.85 8.17 11.28
CA LYS A 136 -6.70 8.66 12.39
C LYS A 136 -8.14 8.95 11.94
N ALA A 137 -8.32 9.43 10.71
CA ALA A 137 -9.64 9.66 10.13
C ALA A 137 -10.40 8.34 9.91
N VAL A 138 -9.73 7.26 9.49
CA VAL A 138 -10.35 5.95 9.25
C VAL A 138 -10.65 5.23 10.57
N MET A 139 -9.65 5.07 11.42
CA MET A 139 -9.83 4.44 12.74
C MET A 139 -10.75 5.26 13.65
N GLY A 140 -10.58 6.58 13.68
CA GLY A 140 -11.38 7.48 14.48
C GLY A 140 -12.85 7.54 14.07
N SER A 141 -13.15 7.56 12.76
CA SER A 141 -14.52 7.50 12.26
C SER A 141 -15.20 6.19 12.66
N LYS A 142 -14.49 5.06 12.53
CA LYS A 142 -15.01 3.75 12.93
C LYS A 142 -15.33 3.71 14.43
N ALA A 143 -14.43 4.21 15.27
CA ALA A 143 -14.65 4.28 16.72
C ALA A 143 -15.82 5.21 17.11
N GLN A 144 -15.94 6.38 16.45
CA GLN A 144 -17.04 7.32 16.71
C GLN A 144 -18.40 6.80 16.23
N LEU A 145 -18.41 6.04 15.13
CA LEU A 145 -19.63 5.46 14.57
C LEU A 145 -20.03 4.13 15.25
N GLU A 146 -19.16 3.54 16.06
CA GLU A 146 -19.43 2.25 16.69
C GLU A 146 -20.80 2.20 17.43
N PRO A 147 -21.18 3.16 18.28
CA PRO A 147 -22.49 3.15 18.94
C PRO A 147 -23.67 3.21 17.95
N VAL A 148 -23.49 3.96 16.85
CA VAL A 148 -24.50 4.06 15.79
C VAL A 148 -24.59 2.73 15.03
N MET A 149 -23.43 2.12 14.68
CA MET A 149 -23.39 0.82 14.01
C MET A 149 -23.97 -0.31 14.83
N GLN A 150 -23.81 -0.27 16.16
CA GLN A 150 -24.41 -1.26 17.08
C GLN A 150 -25.94 -1.18 17.09
N THR A 151 -26.51 0.00 16.89
CA THR A 151 -27.96 0.24 16.93
C THR A 151 -28.61 0.11 15.55
N MET A 152 -27.98 0.68 14.51
CA MET A 152 -28.54 0.82 13.18
C MET A 152 -27.97 -0.19 12.17
N GLY A 153 -26.86 -0.85 12.49
CA GLY A 153 -26.11 -1.72 11.60
C GLY A 153 -24.89 -1.05 10.94
N PRO A 154 -23.96 -1.85 10.42
CA PRO A 154 -22.76 -1.35 9.75
C PRO A 154 -23.06 -0.63 8.42
N PRO A 155 -22.08 0.06 7.80
CA PRO A 155 -22.25 0.63 6.49
C PRO A 155 -22.64 -0.43 5.46
N VAL A 156 -23.49 -0.06 4.51
CA VAL A 156 -23.93 -0.96 3.41
C VAL A 156 -23.26 -0.65 2.09
N LEU A 157 -22.73 0.56 1.96
CA LEU A 157 -21.96 1.03 0.83
C LEU A 157 -20.80 1.89 1.31
N VAL A 158 -19.60 1.62 0.80
CA VAL A 158 -18.41 2.46 0.99
C VAL A 158 -17.82 2.78 -0.37
N ARG A 159 -17.29 3.98 -0.53
CA ARG A 159 -16.49 4.41 -1.69
C ARG A 159 -15.14 4.87 -1.21
N SER A 160 -14.08 4.32 -1.80
CA SER A 160 -12.69 4.68 -1.52
C SER A 160 -12.01 5.16 -2.79
N GLY A 161 -11.15 6.16 -2.65
CA GLY A 161 -10.40 6.68 -3.78
C GLY A 161 -9.01 7.14 -3.39
N GLU A 162 -8.05 6.87 -4.28
CA GLU A 162 -6.69 7.37 -4.17
C GLU A 162 -6.21 7.89 -5.51
N GLU A 163 -5.72 9.14 -5.53
CA GLU A 163 -5.33 9.80 -6.76
C GLU A 163 -4.15 10.76 -6.54
N HIS A 164 -3.18 10.71 -7.46
CA HIS A 164 -2.06 11.64 -7.53
C HIS A 164 -1.52 11.75 -8.98
N ALA A 165 -0.49 12.57 -9.22
CA ALA A 165 0.04 12.84 -10.56
C ALA A 165 0.94 11.74 -11.14
N GLY A 166 1.05 10.61 -10.48
CA GLY A 166 1.90 9.47 -10.85
C GLY A 166 3.08 9.25 -9.89
N PRO A 167 3.67 8.06 -9.89
CA PRO A 167 4.78 7.70 -9.01
C PRO A 167 6.08 8.42 -9.38
N HIS A 168 6.95 8.60 -8.37
CA HIS A 168 8.22 9.34 -8.50
C HIS A 168 9.41 8.46 -8.90
N SER A 169 9.28 7.14 -8.90
CA SER A 169 10.35 6.20 -9.23
C SER A 169 10.04 5.38 -10.47
N GLY A 170 11.02 5.20 -11.35
CA GLY A 170 10.84 4.57 -12.67
C GLY A 170 10.34 3.14 -12.63
N TRP A 171 10.68 2.37 -11.60
CA TRP A 171 10.25 0.97 -11.50
C TRP A 171 8.74 0.81 -11.28
N PHE A 172 8.05 1.81 -10.73
CA PHE A 172 6.59 1.80 -10.61
C PHE A 172 5.88 1.85 -11.97
N TRP A 173 6.49 2.51 -12.95
CA TRP A 173 5.95 2.62 -14.30
C TRP A 173 6.17 1.36 -15.15
N ASP A 174 7.08 0.48 -14.73
CA ASP A 174 7.31 -0.82 -15.37
C ASP A 174 6.36 -1.87 -14.78
N PRO A 175 5.30 -2.26 -15.52
CA PRO A 175 4.29 -3.19 -15.00
C PRO A 175 4.85 -4.57 -14.66
N THR A 176 5.95 -4.98 -15.30
CA THR A 176 6.59 -6.28 -15.02
C THR A 176 7.28 -6.29 -13.66
N ARG A 177 7.71 -5.12 -13.19
CA ARG A 177 8.34 -4.93 -11.86
C ARG A 177 7.32 -4.61 -10.80
N GLN A 178 6.41 -3.69 -11.08
CA GLN A 178 5.36 -3.26 -10.15
C GLN A 178 4.32 -4.37 -9.91
N GLY A 179 3.97 -5.14 -10.93
CA GLY A 179 2.90 -6.13 -10.91
C GLY A 179 1.62 -5.64 -11.61
N GLY A 180 1.70 -4.48 -12.28
CA GLY A 180 0.63 -3.78 -12.97
C GLY A 180 0.90 -2.28 -12.99
N GLY A 181 -0.13 -1.46 -13.16
CA GLY A 181 -0.08 -0.01 -13.06
C GLY A 181 -0.70 0.51 -11.76
N VAL A 182 -1.59 1.50 -11.89
CA VAL A 182 -2.23 2.18 -10.76
C VAL A 182 -3.06 1.23 -9.88
N MET A 183 -3.69 0.21 -10.45
CA MET A 183 -4.47 -0.77 -9.70
C MET A 183 -3.58 -1.55 -8.73
N SER A 184 -2.41 -2.01 -9.18
CA SER A 184 -1.45 -2.72 -8.33
C SER A 184 -0.82 -1.80 -7.26
N ASP A 185 -0.57 -0.52 -7.59
CA ASP A 185 0.05 0.43 -6.65
C ASP A 185 -0.94 0.95 -5.60
N MET A 186 -2.11 1.42 -6.03
CA MET A 186 -3.05 2.16 -5.19
C MET A 186 -4.38 1.43 -4.98
N GLY A 187 -4.76 0.54 -5.91
CA GLY A 187 -5.98 -0.25 -5.77
C GLY A 187 -5.97 -1.14 -4.52
N CYS A 188 -4.80 -1.64 -4.12
CA CYS A 188 -4.65 -2.42 -2.89
C CYS A 188 -5.07 -1.64 -1.64
N HIS A 189 -4.74 -0.34 -1.55
CA HIS A 189 -5.19 0.54 -0.47
C HIS A 189 -6.71 0.66 -0.45
N CYS A 190 -7.29 1.01 -1.59
CA CYS A 190 -8.74 1.20 -1.71
C CYS A 190 -9.53 -0.06 -1.40
N LEU A 191 -9.05 -1.24 -1.85
CA LEU A 191 -9.66 -2.53 -1.52
C LEU A 191 -9.60 -2.81 -0.02
N ALA A 192 -8.45 -2.57 0.62
CA ALA A 192 -8.26 -2.80 2.04
C ALA A 192 -9.10 -1.87 2.90
N VAL A 193 -9.06 -0.55 2.63
CA VAL A 193 -9.84 0.47 3.37
C VAL A 193 -11.34 0.26 3.19
N GLY A 194 -11.80 -0.03 1.97
CA GLY A 194 -13.20 -0.30 1.67
C GLY A 194 -13.72 -1.52 2.44
N TRP A 195 -12.97 -2.62 2.45
CA TRP A 195 -13.32 -3.82 3.22
C TRP A 195 -13.36 -3.55 4.72
N PHE A 196 -12.30 -2.92 5.24
CA PHE A 196 -12.20 -2.57 6.66
C PHE A 196 -13.33 -1.66 7.11
N ALA A 197 -13.68 -0.64 6.34
CA ALA A 197 -14.75 0.31 6.68
C ALA A 197 -16.15 -0.35 6.71
N LEU A 198 -16.42 -1.33 5.83
CA LEU A 198 -17.65 -2.12 5.82
C LEU A 198 -17.73 -3.13 6.97
N THR A 199 -16.57 -3.60 7.47
CA THR A 199 -16.53 -4.64 8.52
C THR A 199 -17.15 -4.14 9.82
N PRO A 200 -18.09 -4.86 10.43
CA PRO A 200 -18.72 -4.45 11.69
C PRO A 200 -17.70 -4.26 12.81
N PRO A 201 -17.97 -3.36 13.78
CA PRO A 201 -17.11 -3.17 14.95
C PRO A 201 -16.86 -4.48 15.73
N GLY A 202 -15.64 -4.66 16.21
CA GLY A 202 -15.23 -5.84 16.99
C GLY A 202 -15.00 -7.12 16.17
N LYS A 203 -15.22 -7.08 14.85
CA LYS A 203 -14.91 -8.22 13.96
C LYS A 203 -13.52 -8.09 13.36
N PRO A 204 -12.86 -9.23 13.01
CA PRO A 204 -11.57 -9.20 12.30
C PRO A 204 -11.65 -8.43 10.98
N PRO A 205 -10.55 -7.83 10.48
CA PRO A 205 -10.55 -7.08 9.21
C PRO A 205 -11.10 -7.87 8.01
N ALA A 206 -10.80 -9.17 7.91
CA ALA A 206 -11.28 -10.07 6.86
C ALA A 206 -12.60 -10.79 7.21
N PHE A 207 -13.43 -10.25 8.09
CA PHE A 207 -14.68 -10.89 8.52
C PHE A 207 -15.72 -11.05 7.40
N LEU A 208 -15.89 -10.01 6.59
CA LEU A 208 -16.81 -10.08 5.46
C LEU A 208 -16.24 -10.95 4.36
N GLN A 209 -17.06 -11.77 3.72
CA GLN A 209 -16.65 -12.71 2.67
C GLN A 209 -16.80 -12.08 1.28
N PRO A 210 -15.73 -11.87 0.52
CA PRO A 210 -15.82 -11.41 -0.86
C PRO A 210 -16.67 -12.38 -1.69
N GLN A 211 -17.59 -11.84 -2.49
CA GLN A 211 -18.49 -12.61 -3.34
C GLN A 211 -18.19 -12.42 -4.83
N SER A 212 -17.91 -11.18 -5.21
CA SER A 212 -17.61 -10.86 -6.61
C SER A 212 -16.84 -9.55 -6.74
N VAL A 213 -16.10 -9.44 -7.85
CA VAL A 213 -15.39 -8.22 -8.25
C VAL A 213 -15.81 -7.85 -9.67
N MET A 214 -16.08 -6.56 -9.90
CA MET A 214 -16.23 -5.95 -11.20
C MET A 214 -15.28 -4.76 -11.29
N ALA A 215 -14.47 -4.66 -12.33
CA ALA A 215 -13.53 -3.58 -12.52
C ALA A 215 -13.36 -3.20 -13.99
N ASP A 216 -12.95 -1.94 -14.21
CA ASP A 216 -12.50 -1.38 -15.47
C ASP A 216 -11.12 -0.77 -15.28
N LEU A 217 -10.24 -0.98 -16.26
CA LEU A 217 -8.87 -0.47 -16.31
C LEU A 217 -8.68 0.30 -17.59
N SER A 218 -8.03 1.45 -17.53
CA SER A 218 -7.82 2.29 -18.71
C SER A 218 -6.45 2.98 -18.67
N LEU A 219 -5.94 3.31 -19.85
CA LEU A 219 -4.76 4.13 -20.05
C LEU A 219 -5.19 5.45 -20.71
N LEU A 220 -5.45 6.47 -19.91
CA LEU A 220 -6.11 7.70 -20.33
C LEU A 220 -5.15 8.87 -20.60
N LYS A 221 -4.30 9.20 -19.63
CA LYS A 221 -3.34 10.31 -19.71
C LYS A 221 -2.00 9.86 -20.25
N TRP A 222 -1.39 8.90 -19.55
CA TRP A 222 0.00 8.49 -19.81
C TRP A 222 0.16 7.66 -21.09
N GLY A 223 -0.95 7.22 -21.69
CA GLY A 223 -1.00 6.63 -23.03
C GLY A 223 -0.96 7.64 -24.18
N GLN A 224 -1.24 8.92 -23.94
CA GLN A 224 -1.22 9.94 -24.98
C GLN A 224 0.22 10.25 -25.44
N PRO A 225 0.46 10.56 -26.74
CA PRO A 225 1.81 10.72 -27.30
C PRO A 225 2.71 11.68 -26.52
N ARG A 226 2.16 12.82 -26.08
CA ARG A 226 2.89 13.80 -25.26
C ARG A 226 3.41 13.21 -23.97
N TRP A 227 2.54 12.49 -23.25
CA TRP A 227 2.85 11.95 -21.92
C TRP A 227 3.71 10.70 -21.99
N ARG A 228 3.55 9.85 -23.03
CA ARG A 228 4.45 8.75 -23.33
C ARG A 228 5.88 9.23 -23.53
N LYS A 229 6.04 10.32 -24.31
CA LYS A 229 7.36 10.94 -24.53
C LYS A 229 7.98 11.47 -23.23
N GLU A 230 7.18 12.06 -22.36
CA GLU A 230 7.63 12.51 -21.04
C GLU A 230 8.07 11.33 -20.18
N LEU A 231 7.27 10.26 -20.13
CA LEU A 231 7.57 9.03 -19.39
C LEU A 231 8.88 8.37 -19.86
N LEU A 232 9.04 8.25 -21.17
CA LEU A 232 10.26 7.71 -21.78
C LEU A 232 11.48 8.57 -21.43
N ASN A 233 11.38 9.89 -21.56
CA ASN A 233 12.49 10.79 -21.27
C ASN A 233 12.88 10.82 -19.79
N ARG A 234 11.90 10.73 -18.89
CA ARG A 234 12.12 10.86 -17.45
C ARG A 234 12.52 9.56 -16.78
N TYR A 235 11.96 8.45 -17.22
CA TYR A 235 12.08 7.15 -16.53
C TYR A 235 12.57 6.03 -17.43
N GLY A 236 12.73 6.25 -18.75
CA GLY A 236 13.14 5.22 -19.71
C GLY A 236 12.07 4.15 -19.95
N VAL A 237 10.79 4.43 -19.66
CA VAL A 237 9.66 3.50 -19.84
C VAL A 237 8.84 3.92 -21.05
N ASP A 238 8.60 2.98 -21.96
CA ASP A 238 7.84 3.20 -23.18
C ASP A 238 6.48 2.51 -23.14
N TYR A 239 5.43 3.29 -22.95
CA TYR A 239 4.05 2.79 -22.95
C TYR A 239 3.48 2.53 -24.35
N SER A 240 4.26 2.71 -25.42
CA SER A 240 3.89 2.15 -26.73
C SER A 240 4.22 0.66 -26.83
N GLU A 241 5.17 0.17 -26.03
CA GLU A 241 5.60 -1.23 -26.00
C GLU A 241 5.02 -2.00 -24.79
N THR A 242 5.10 -1.42 -23.60
CA THR A 242 4.66 -2.07 -22.36
C THR A 242 3.71 -1.15 -21.58
N PRO A 243 2.50 -0.91 -22.08
CA PRO A 243 1.53 -0.03 -21.42
C PRO A 243 1.03 -0.63 -20.11
N ALA A 244 0.86 0.25 -19.10
CA ALA A 244 0.15 -0.06 -17.87
C ALA A 244 -0.98 0.95 -17.67
N GLU A 245 -2.01 0.55 -16.94
CA GLU A 245 -3.14 1.39 -16.65
C GLU A 245 -2.78 2.55 -15.72
N ASP A 246 -3.29 3.74 -16.00
CA ASP A 246 -3.19 4.95 -15.17
C ASP A 246 -4.51 5.33 -14.50
N PHE A 247 -5.55 4.55 -14.77
CA PHE A 247 -6.87 4.64 -14.18
C PHE A 247 -7.44 3.25 -13.93
N ALA A 248 -8.06 3.07 -12.74
CA ALA A 248 -8.87 1.90 -12.44
C ALA A 248 -10.07 2.28 -11.58
N THR A 249 -11.21 1.63 -11.82
CA THR A 249 -12.41 1.73 -10.99
C THR A 249 -13.10 0.39 -10.89
N GLY A 250 -13.85 0.18 -9.81
CA GLY A 250 -14.57 -1.06 -9.67
C GLY A 250 -15.38 -1.16 -8.39
N MET A 251 -15.95 -2.36 -8.20
CA MET A 251 -16.79 -2.67 -7.05
C MET A 251 -16.56 -4.11 -6.59
N VAL A 252 -16.42 -4.28 -5.28
CA VAL A 252 -16.42 -5.58 -4.62
C VAL A 252 -17.74 -5.75 -3.86
N THR A 253 -18.38 -6.89 -4.04
CA THR A 253 -19.55 -7.30 -3.24
C THR A 253 -19.07 -8.24 -2.15
N TYR A 254 -19.46 -7.97 -0.91
CA TYR A 254 -19.17 -8.80 0.26
C TYR A 254 -20.47 -9.34 0.86
N ARG A 255 -20.38 -10.53 1.47
CA ARG A 255 -21.44 -11.12 2.30
C ARG A 255 -21.04 -11.08 3.77
N ASN A 256 -21.93 -10.64 4.61
CA ASN A 256 -21.81 -10.83 6.05
C ASN A 256 -22.14 -12.29 6.40
N PRO A 257 -21.19 -13.08 6.94
CA PRO A 257 -21.41 -14.51 7.19
C PRO A 257 -22.42 -14.79 8.32
N GLU A 258 -22.69 -13.83 9.21
CA GLU A 258 -23.64 -13.98 10.32
C GLU A 258 -25.08 -13.65 9.91
N THR A 259 -25.25 -12.65 9.03
CA THR A 259 -26.58 -12.16 8.65
C THR A 259 -27.00 -12.54 7.23
N GLY A 260 -26.05 -12.94 6.39
CA GLY A 260 -26.27 -13.17 4.96
C GLY A 260 -26.40 -11.87 4.13
N ALA A 261 -26.38 -10.70 4.76
CA ALA A 261 -26.54 -9.43 4.08
C ALA A 261 -25.38 -9.16 3.10
N LEU A 262 -25.72 -8.59 1.94
CA LEU A 262 -24.74 -8.14 0.95
C LEU A 262 -24.45 -6.66 1.14
N VAL A 263 -23.14 -6.32 1.13
CA VAL A 263 -22.64 -4.94 1.21
C VAL A 263 -21.62 -4.70 0.10
N LYS A 264 -21.36 -3.42 -0.24
CA LYS A 264 -20.55 -3.09 -1.41
C LYS A 264 -19.48 -2.07 -1.10
N ALA A 265 -18.26 -2.31 -1.63
CA ALA A 265 -17.19 -1.33 -1.68
C ALA A 265 -16.91 -0.95 -3.14
N GLN A 266 -16.97 0.34 -3.45
CA GLN A 266 -16.52 0.90 -4.72
C GLN A 266 -15.12 1.49 -4.53
N PHE A 267 -14.28 1.39 -5.57
CA PHE A 267 -12.97 2.02 -5.58
C PHE A 267 -12.71 2.79 -6.87
N THR A 268 -11.88 3.82 -6.78
CA THR A 268 -11.35 4.54 -7.94
C THR A 268 -9.94 4.99 -7.64
N VAL A 269 -9.00 4.69 -8.54
CA VAL A 269 -7.59 5.06 -8.42
C VAL A 269 -7.07 5.66 -9.71
N SER A 270 -6.18 6.66 -9.61
CA SER A 270 -5.70 7.38 -10.78
C SER A 270 -4.30 7.99 -10.58
N TRP A 271 -3.43 7.80 -11.61
CA TRP A 271 -2.15 8.53 -11.74
C TRP A 271 -2.26 9.81 -12.58
N MET A 272 -3.46 10.38 -12.68
CA MET A 272 -3.74 11.52 -13.54
C MET A 272 -4.08 12.81 -12.78
N TYR A 273 -4.12 12.75 -11.46
CA TYR A 273 -4.58 13.87 -10.64
C TYR A 273 -3.46 14.87 -10.41
N ASP A 274 -3.42 15.92 -11.24
CA ASP A 274 -2.35 16.93 -11.26
C ASP A 274 -2.45 18.00 -10.14
N LYS A 275 -3.57 18.05 -9.40
CA LYS A 275 -3.61 18.86 -8.19
C LYS A 275 -2.64 18.30 -7.16
N GLN A 276 -1.91 19.18 -6.49
CA GLN A 276 -0.90 18.79 -5.52
C GLN A 276 -1.47 18.01 -4.33
N GLY A 277 -0.66 17.12 -3.82
CA GLY A 277 -0.94 16.27 -2.68
C GLY A 277 -1.53 14.92 -3.10
N LEU A 278 -1.58 14.04 -2.12
CA LEU A 278 -2.21 12.73 -2.24
C LEU A 278 -3.69 12.86 -1.88
N ARG A 279 -4.55 12.72 -2.89
CA ARG A 279 -6.00 12.71 -2.66
C ARG A 279 -6.43 11.34 -2.18
N LEU A 280 -6.72 11.22 -0.89
CA LEU A 280 -7.40 10.09 -0.31
C LEU A 280 -8.84 10.47 -0.01
N SER A 281 -9.80 9.69 -0.46
CA SER A 281 -11.22 9.89 -0.18
C SER A 281 -11.85 8.60 0.33
N LEU A 282 -12.70 8.72 1.34
CA LEU A 282 -13.49 7.63 1.88
C LEU A 282 -14.85 8.20 2.27
N ASP A 283 -15.90 7.68 1.66
CA ASP A 283 -17.26 7.96 2.09
C ASP A 283 -18.07 6.67 2.27
N GLY A 284 -18.98 6.68 3.20
CA GLY A 284 -19.81 5.52 3.48
C GLY A 284 -21.23 5.89 3.87
N ILE A 285 -22.14 4.98 3.54
CA ILE A 285 -23.57 5.09 3.81
C ILE A 285 -23.98 3.88 4.64
N GLY A 286 -24.54 4.14 5.81
CA GLY A 286 -25.19 3.15 6.66
C GLY A 286 -26.69 3.43 6.83
N PRO A 287 -27.44 2.53 7.48
CA PRO A 287 -28.84 2.77 7.78
C PRO A 287 -29.00 3.99 8.71
N GLY A 288 -29.45 5.12 8.15
CA GLY A 288 -29.69 6.35 8.91
C GLY A 288 -28.46 7.21 9.22
N TYR A 289 -27.28 6.92 8.62
CA TYR A 289 -26.07 7.73 8.77
C TYR A 289 -25.18 7.69 7.53
N ALA A 290 -24.29 8.66 7.42
CA ALA A 290 -23.24 8.71 6.42
C ALA A 290 -21.98 9.35 7.00
N PHE A 291 -20.82 9.06 6.41
CA PHE A 291 -19.54 9.68 6.75
C PHE A 291 -18.73 9.99 5.51
N GLU A 292 -17.82 10.96 5.60
CA GLU A 292 -16.96 11.37 4.51
C GLU A 292 -15.59 11.84 5.04
N MET A 293 -14.52 11.42 4.37
CA MET A 293 -13.15 11.88 4.57
C MET A 293 -12.53 12.28 3.23
N ASN A 294 -11.75 13.36 3.22
CA ASN A 294 -10.95 13.77 2.07
C ASN A 294 -9.65 14.40 2.58
N SER A 295 -8.51 13.81 2.24
CA SER A 295 -7.17 14.24 2.70
C SER A 295 -6.77 15.63 2.21
N LEU A 296 -7.36 16.13 1.12
CA LEU A 296 -7.07 17.46 0.60
C LEU A 296 -7.86 18.58 1.31
N ARG A 297 -8.75 18.25 2.24
CA ARG A 297 -9.37 19.26 3.11
C ARG A 297 -8.39 19.64 4.21
N SER A 298 -7.60 20.68 3.98
CA SER A 298 -6.64 21.22 4.95
C SER A 298 -7.05 22.58 5.43
N PRO A 299 -6.82 22.92 6.73
CA PRO A 299 -7.03 24.28 7.23
C PRO A 299 -5.95 25.28 6.76
N LEU A 300 -4.86 24.80 6.15
CA LEU A 300 -3.76 25.64 5.64
C LEU A 300 -3.57 25.42 4.14
N GLU A 301 -3.73 26.48 3.39
CA GLU A 301 -3.38 26.55 1.98
C GLU A 301 -2.27 27.58 1.78
N VAL A 302 -1.26 27.26 0.97
CA VAL A 302 -0.16 28.15 0.62
C VAL A 302 -0.11 28.31 -0.90
N PHE A 303 -0.09 29.54 -1.37
CA PHE A 303 0.15 29.82 -2.78
C PHE A 303 1.61 30.19 -3.02
N ILE A 304 2.27 29.50 -3.95
CA ILE A 304 3.64 29.78 -4.38
C ILE A 304 3.61 30.23 -5.83
N GLY A 305 4.01 31.48 -6.06
CA GLY A 305 4.15 32.07 -7.40
C GLY A 305 5.41 31.59 -8.12
N ASP A 306 5.46 31.78 -9.44
CA ASP A 306 6.52 31.26 -10.31
C ASP A 306 7.93 31.67 -9.91
N VAL A 307 8.12 32.88 -9.43
CA VAL A 307 9.44 33.40 -9.00
C VAL A 307 9.95 32.68 -7.75
N ALA A 308 9.08 32.46 -6.76
CA ALA A 308 9.41 31.72 -5.55
C ALA A 308 9.64 30.23 -5.84
N ALA A 309 8.85 29.64 -6.74
CA ALA A 309 9.01 28.25 -7.15
C ALA A 309 10.38 27.98 -7.80
N ALA A 310 10.87 28.91 -8.62
CA ALA A 310 12.18 28.80 -9.25
C ALA A 310 13.34 28.74 -8.23
N SER A 311 13.18 29.37 -7.06
CA SER A 311 14.18 29.33 -5.99
C SER A 311 14.11 28.06 -5.10
N LEU A 312 13.03 27.26 -5.24
CA LEU A 312 12.80 26.04 -4.47
C LEU A 312 13.09 24.76 -5.27
N ALA A 313 13.57 24.88 -6.51
CA ALA A 313 13.73 23.77 -7.44
C ALA A 313 14.61 22.62 -6.93
N ASP A 314 15.55 22.91 -6.02
CA ASP A 314 16.47 21.92 -5.42
C ASP A 314 16.05 21.51 -3.99
N THR A 315 14.94 22.01 -3.49
CA THR A 315 14.48 21.68 -2.14
C THR A 315 13.43 20.57 -2.24
N GLU A 316 13.82 19.35 -1.93
CA GLU A 316 12.91 18.25 -1.76
C GLU A 316 11.99 18.54 -0.57
N MET A 317 10.86 19.17 -0.83
CA MET A 317 9.85 19.35 0.22
C MET A 317 9.32 17.97 0.56
N ALA A 318 9.46 17.60 1.82
CA ALA A 318 9.14 16.30 2.37
C ALA A 318 7.63 16.04 2.47
N LEU A 319 6.91 16.24 1.40
CA LEU A 319 5.49 15.98 1.31
C LEU A 319 5.27 14.77 0.38
N GLU A 320 4.46 13.84 0.82
CA GLU A 320 4.15 12.67 -0.01
C GLU A 320 3.49 13.13 -1.32
N LYS A 321 4.04 12.66 -2.46
CA LYS A 321 3.51 12.95 -3.82
C LYS A 321 3.46 14.45 -4.20
N GLN A 322 4.24 15.32 -3.57
CA GLN A 322 4.37 16.70 -4.05
C GLN A 322 5.41 16.80 -5.16
N GLN A 323 4.95 16.79 -6.39
CA GLN A 323 5.76 17.06 -7.57
C GLN A 323 5.67 18.50 -8.07
N ALA A 324 4.84 19.34 -7.45
CA ALA A 324 4.63 20.70 -7.88
C ALA A 324 5.22 21.69 -6.89
N SER A 325 6.06 22.56 -7.42
CA SER A 325 6.72 23.64 -6.67
C SER A 325 6.00 24.98 -6.78
N ARG A 326 4.85 25.05 -7.43
CA ARG A 326 4.11 26.29 -7.69
C ARG A 326 2.60 26.11 -7.66
N GLY A 327 1.87 27.20 -7.49
CA GLY A 327 0.42 27.23 -7.40
C GLY A 327 -0.10 27.06 -5.98
N LEU A 328 -1.36 26.67 -5.86
CA LEU A 328 -2.00 26.46 -4.56
C LEU A 328 -1.59 25.13 -3.97
N LEU A 329 -0.95 25.17 -2.80
CA LEU A 329 -0.51 24.00 -2.05
C LEU A 329 -1.45 23.74 -0.88
N THR A 330 -1.90 22.52 -0.76
CA THR A 330 -2.54 22.01 0.46
C THR A 330 -1.45 21.49 1.38
N VAL A 331 -1.22 22.16 2.50
CA VAL A 331 -0.19 21.75 3.47
C VAL A 331 -0.79 20.81 4.50
N GLN A 332 -0.23 19.60 4.57
CA GLN A 332 -0.58 18.63 5.60
C GLN A 332 0.57 18.58 6.61
N PRO A 333 0.38 19.13 7.82
CA PRO A 333 1.39 19.00 8.86
C PRO A 333 1.48 17.56 9.33
N ASN A 334 2.71 17.04 9.45
CA ASN A 334 2.96 15.68 9.94
C ASN A 334 2.25 14.58 9.14
N GLU A 335 2.55 14.46 7.86
CA GLU A 335 1.96 13.47 6.97
C GLU A 335 2.15 12.02 7.45
N ALA A 336 3.29 11.70 8.08
CA ALA A 336 3.54 10.35 8.61
C ALA A 336 2.51 9.93 9.67
N ASP A 337 2.04 10.87 10.49
CA ASP A 337 0.99 10.63 11.47
C ASP A 337 -0.40 10.65 10.82
N LEU A 338 -0.64 11.63 9.93
CA LEU A 338 -1.93 11.80 9.26
C LEU A 338 -2.31 10.57 8.40
N TYR A 339 -1.33 10.07 7.65
CA TYR A 339 -1.54 8.92 6.74
C TYR A 339 -1.40 7.56 7.42
N GLY A 340 -1.30 7.49 8.75
CA GLY A 340 -1.40 6.26 9.53
C GLY A 340 -0.09 5.49 9.75
N TYR A 341 1.04 5.93 9.20
CA TYR A 341 2.35 5.26 9.38
C TYR A 341 2.77 5.16 10.85
N THR A 342 2.45 6.18 11.67
CA THR A 342 2.73 6.14 13.10
C THR A 342 1.93 5.04 13.78
N ASP A 343 0.61 5.01 13.57
CA ASP A 343 -0.28 4.11 14.30
C ASP A 343 -0.11 2.65 13.86
N GLU A 344 0.20 2.37 12.58
CA GLU A 344 0.51 1.00 12.14
C GLU A 344 1.81 0.47 12.79
N ASN A 345 2.85 1.30 12.91
CA ASN A 345 4.07 0.91 13.62
C ASN A 345 3.83 0.71 15.13
N VAL A 346 2.96 1.53 15.76
CA VAL A 346 2.55 1.34 17.16
C VAL A 346 1.86 0.00 17.35
N GLU A 347 0.89 -0.32 16.49
CA GLU A 347 0.13 -1.57 16.57
C GLU A 347 1.02 -2.79 16.34
N ALA A 348 1.83 -2.80 15.26
CA ALA A 348 2.74 -3.90 14.95
C ALA A 348 3.74 -4.15 16.09
N ALA A 349 4.36 -3.09 16.63
CA ALA A 349 5.30 -3.21 17.74
C ALA A 349 4.63 -3.77 19.01
N ALA A 350 3.39 -3.37 19.28
CA ALA A 350 2.63 -3.90 20.41
C ALA A 350 2.29 -5.38 20.22
N ALA A 351 1.91 -5.78 19.02
CA ALA A 351 1.63 -7.16 18.64
C ALA A 351 2.88 -8.06 18.80
N PHE A 352 4.01 -7.64 18.24
CA PHE A 352 5.26 -8.40 18.28
C PHE A 352 5.80 -8.60 19.71
N ARG A 353 5.65 -7.59 20.59
CA ARG A 353 6.00 -7.75 22.02
C ARG A 353 5.15 -8.81 22.74
N GLN A 354 3.94 -9.08 22.21
CA GLN A 354 3.03 -10.10 22.72
C GLN A 354 3.21 -11.45 22.01
N GLY A 355 4.15 -11.57 21.07
CA GLY A 355 4.39 -12.80 20.30
C GLY A 355 3.25 -13.14 19.33
N ARG A 356 2.48 -12.16 18.89
CA ARG A 356 1.38 -12.33 17.92
C ARG A 356 1.59 -11.48 16.67
N SER A 357 0.94 -11.87 15.59
CA SER A 357 0.85 -11.04 14.39
C SER A 357 0.06 -9.77 14.64
N ALA A 358 0.30 -8.75 13.82
CA ALA A 358 -0.41 -7.48 13.80
C ALA A 358 -1.89 -7.65 13.42
N LEU A 359 -2.68 -6.56 13.58
CA LEU A 359 -4.09 -6.52 13.16
C LEU A 359 -4.26 -6.93 11.70
N LEU A 360 -3.35 -6.47 10.84
CA LEU A 360 -3.24 -6.86 9.45
C LEU A 360 -2.00 -7.75 9.32
N ASP A 361 -2.21 -9.03 9.20
CA ASP A 361 -1.13 -10.01 8.96
C ASP A 361 -0.92 -10.27 7.46
N TRP A 362 0.03 -11.11 7.12
CA TRP A 362 0.27 -11.45 5.73
C TRP A 362 -0.87 -12.25 5.07
N ASN A 363 -1.72 -12.94 5.84
CA ASN A 363 -2.90 -13.60 5.28
C ASN A 363 -3.91 -12.55 4.81
N TYR A 364 -4.11 -11.47 5.59
CA TYR A 364 -4.91 -10.34 5.12
C TYR A 364 -4.32 -9.70 3.85
N GLY A 365 -3.00 -9.50 3.82
CA GLY A 365 -2.30 -9.00 2.64
C GLY A 365 -2.52 -9.89 1.40
N LEU A 366 -2.52 -11.21 1.57
CA LEU A 366 -2.81 -12.17 0.49
C LEU A 366 -4.25 -12.05 -0.03
N GLU A 367 -5.22 -11.82 0.85
CA GLU A 367 -6.60 -11.58 0.42
C GLU A 367 -6.73 -10.30 -0.40
N ILE A 368 -5.96 -9.25 -0.07
CA ILE A 368 -5.90 -8.03 -0.89
C ILE A 368 -5.27 -8.32 -2.26
N VAL A 369 -4.20 -9.13 -2.31
CA VAL A 369 -3.62 -9.59 -3.60
C VAL A 369 -4.65 -10.36 -4.43
N ARG A 370 -5.48 -11.19 -3.81
CA ARG A 370 -6.57 -11.93 -4.50
C ARG A 370 -7.61 -10.98 -5.09
N LEU A 371 -8.07 -9.99 -4.32
CA LEU A 371 -9.03 -9.00 -4.80
C LEU A 371 -8.44 -8.16 -5.95
N ASN A 372 -7.16 -7.80 -5.85
CA ASN A 372 -6.44 -7.10 -6.90
C ASN A 372 -6.34 -7.95 -8.19
N ALA A 373 -5.97 -9.22 -8.07
CA ALA A 373 -5.95 -10.17 -9.19
C ALA A 373 -7.33 -10.34 -9.82
N ALA A 374 -8.39 -10.43 -9.01
CA ALA A 374 -9.77 -10.52 -9.49
C ALA A 374 -10.21 -9.24 -10.23
N ALA A 375 -9.73 -8.06 -9.83
CA ALA A 375 -10.00 -6.80 -10.53
C ALA A 375 -9.36 -6.79 -11.93
N TYR A 376 -8.08 -7.20 -12.05
CA TYR A 376 -7.43 -7.38 -13.34
C TYR A 376 -8.18 -8.39 -14.22
N LEU A 377 -8.49 -9.56 -13.68
CA LEU A 377 -9.20 -10.61 -14.41
C LEU A 377 -10.59 -10.14 -14.88
N SER A 378 -11.30 -9.36 -14.04
CA SER A 378 -12.59 -8.76 -14.40
C SER A 378 -12.48 -7.82 -15.58
N ALA A 379 -11.48 -6.93 -15.57
CA ALA A 379 -11.25 -5.98 -16.66
C ALA A 379 -10.81 -6.67 -17.95
N GLU A 380 -9.92 -7.66 -17.88
CA GLU A 380 -9.46 -8.44 -19.03
C GLU A 380 -10.61 -9.22 -19.70
N ARG A 381 -11.60 -9.66 -18.92
CA ARG A 381 -12.77 -10.39 -19.42
C ARG A 381 -13.96 -9.51 -19.79
N GLY A 382 -13.97 -8.26 -19.35
CA GLY A 382 -15.15 -7.39 -19.41
C GLY A 382 -16.35 -7.98 -18.66
N ALA A 383 -16.12 -8.73 -17.59
CA ALA A 383 -17.14 -9.49 -16.89
C ALA A 383 -16.91 -9.50 -15.36
N VAL A 384 -17.98 -9.74 -14.61
CA VAL A 384 -17.89 -9.95 -13.15
C VAL A 384 -17.14 -11.24 -12.86
N VAL A 385 -16.17 -11.18 -11.94
CA VAL A 385 -15.46 -12.34 -11.40
C VAL A 385 -16.20 -12.82 -10.16
N ASP A 386 -16.70 -14.06 -10.18
CA ASP A 386 -17.41 -14.71 -9.07
C ASP A 386 -16.40 -15.40 -8.14
N LEU A 387 -16.23 -14.86 -6.93
CA LEU A 387 -15.33 -15.39 -5.92
C LEU A 387 -15.97 -16.50 -5.05
N THR A 388 -17.19 -16.91 -5.36
CA THR A 388 -17.85 -18.08 -4.75
C THR A 388 -17.68 -19.36 -5.56
N ASP A 389 -17.23 -19.24 -6.82
CA ASP A 389 -16.96 -20.36 -7.70
C ASP A 389 -15.54 -20.90 -7.50
N GLN A 390 -15.43 -22.20 -7.20
CA GLN A 390 -14.12 -22.83 -6.92
C GLN A 390 -13.21 -22.83 -8.14
N ALA A 391 -13.74 -22.97 -9.34
CA ALA A 391 -12.93 -22.95 -10.56
C ALA A 391 -12.29 -21.58 -10.79
N THR A 392 -13.01 -20.50 -10.48
CA THR A 392 -12.50 -19.13 -10.51
C THR A 392 -11.42 -18.92 -9.44
N LEU A 393 -11.60 -19.45 -8.23
CA LEU A 393 -10.57 -19.36 -7.19
C LEU A 393 -9.30 -20.13 -7.58
N ASP A 394 -9.42 -21.33 -8.14
CA ASP A 394 -8.29 -22.14 -8.63
C ASP A 394 -7.56 -21.47 -9.80
N GLU A 395 -8.28 -20.74 -10.64
CA GLU A 395 -7.69 -19.92 -11.70
C GLU A 395 -6.89 -18.76 -11.11
N LEU A 396 -7.46 -18.00 -10.17
CA LEU A 396 -6.80 -16.86 -9.54
C LEU A 396 -5.48 -17.24 -8.85
N GLU A 397 -5.38 -18.44 -8.28
CA GLU A 397 -4.12 -18.93 -7.65
C GLU A 397 -2.95 -19.00 -8.65
N LYS A 398 -3.21 -19.13 -9.94
CA LYS A 398 -2.21 -19.25 -11.02
C LYS A 398 -2.18 -18.02 -11.94
N TYR A 399 -3.13 -17.11 -11.74
CA TYR A 399 -3.31 -15.97 -12.62
C TYR A 399 -2.22 -14.93 -12.43
N VAL A 400 -1.69 -14.49 -13.55
CA VAL A 400 -0.78 -13.34 -13.64
C VAL A 400 -1.41 -12.36 -14.63
N PRO A 401 -1.70 -11.11 -14.24
CA PRO A 401 -2.30 -10.11 -15.13
C PRO A 401 -1.53 -9.95 -16.44
N LEU A 402 -2.22 -9.82 -17.57
CA LEU A 402 -1.60 -9.57 -18.88
C LEU A 402 -0.70 -8.32 -18.84
N ILE A 403 -1.12 -7.29 -18.11
CA ILE A 403 -0.35 -6.07 -17.90
C ILE A 403 0.97 -6.39 -17.17
N GLN A 404 0.94 -7.19 -16.12
CA GLN A 404 2.16 -7.64 -15.41
C GLN A 404 3.09 -8.46 -16.31
N GLN A 405 2.56 -9.18 -17.29
CA GLN A 405 3.34 -9.94 -18.28
C GLN A 405 3.96 -9.06 -19.37
N GLY A 406 3.76 -7.74 -19.35
CA GLY A 406 4.16 -6.81 -20.41
C GLY A 406 3.23 -6.83 -21.63
N ARG A 407 2.07 -7.48 -21.55
CA ARG A 407 1.06 -7.63 -22.59
C ARG A 407 -0.11 -6.64 -22.43
N GLY A 408 0.13 -5.50 -21.80
CA GLY A 408 -0.90 -4.50 -21.52
C GLY A 408 -1.63 -3.98 -22.77
N ALA A 409 -0.99 -3.99 -23.95
CA ALA A 409 -1.63 -3.61 -25.21
C ALA A 409 -2.77 -4.54 -25.66
N GLU A 410 -2.91 -5.73 -25.07
CA GLU A 410 -4.03 -6.63 -25.34
C GLU A 410 -5.29 -6.26 -24.54
N VAL A 411 -5.12 -5.44 -23.50
CA VAL A 411 -6.19 -5.04 -22.57
C VAL A 411 -6.51 -3.55 -22.70
N LEU A 412 -5.46 -2.73 -22.87
CA LEU A 412 -5.56 -1.28 -22.83
C LEU A 412 -5.55 -0.70 -24.24
N ALA A 413 -6.49 0.21 -24.52
CA ALA A 413 -6.44 1.01 -25.74
C ALA A 413 -5.30 2.05 -25.61
N VAL A 414 -4.25 1.88 -26.40
CA VAL A 414 -3.15 2.86 -26.50
C VAL A 414 -3.50 3.85 -27.59
N PRO A 415 -3.65 5.16 -27.30
CA PRO A 415 -3.96 6.16 -28.32
C PRO A 415 -2.88 6.21 -29.40
N GLU A 416 -3.30 6.11 -30.67
CA GLU A 416 -2.41 6.36 -31.82
C GLU A 416 -1.98 7.83 -31.83
N GLY A 417 -0.73 8.09 -32.20
CA GLY A 417 -0.12 9.43 -32.20
C GLY A 417 -0.50 10.27 -33.40
#